data_b0a914b09b6e374ee1730ade6c04bedb
#
_entry.id   b0a914b09b6e374ee1730ade6c04bedb
#
_cell.length_a   1.000
_cell.length_b   1.000
_cell.length_c   1.000
_cell.angle_alpha   90.00
_cell.angle_beta   90.00
_cell.angle_gamma   90.00
#
_symmetry.space_group_name_H-M   'P 1'
#
loop_
_entity.id
_entity.type
_entity.pdbx_description
1 polymer ?
#
loop_
_entity_poly.entity_id
_entity_poly.type
_entity_poly.pdbx_seq_one_letter_code
_entity_poly.pdbx_strand_id
1 'polypeptide(L)'
;MAPDRARDSSVSEPKVVMLVILDTSALIYPFQTGVDFVKGIQEMVLTPVTFAVTDGVVKELESIRRGRSPSLSMAAGKALTFSKDLKVLHSDATSTDEQMVTLAKETGAAVATADSLLRRELRKRRIPVVFVSKGKRIRIEGNFPSASVV
;
A
#
# COMPACT_ATOMS: atom_id res chain seq x y z
N MET A 1 -34.49 -9.26 2.01
CA MET A 1 -34.45 -8.93 2.54
C MET A 1 -33.98 -8.64 2.77
N ALA A 2 -33.98 -8.60 2.65
CA ALA A 2 -33.65 -8.14 3.08
C ALA A 2 -33.06 -7.82 3.27
N PRO A 3 -33.10 -7.83 3.19
CA PRO A 3 -32.62 -7.36 3.40
C PRO A 3 -32.23 -6.89 3.51
N ASP A 4 -32.39 -7.06 3.33
CA ASP A 4 -32.19 -6.46 3.66
C ASP A 4 -31.77 -6.05 3.99
N ARG A 5 -31.79 -6.27 4.06
CA ARG A 5 -31.49 -5.85 4.55
C ARG A 5 -30.96 -5.37 5.07
N ALA A 6 -31.08 -5.57 4.92
CA ALA A 6 -30.66 -5.05 5.48
C ALA A 6 -30.12 -4.65 5.61
N ARG A 7 -30.19 -4.81 5.61
CA ARG A 7 -29.87 -4.41 5.78
C ARG A 7 -29.43 -3.83 6.10
N ASP A 8 -29.73 -3.98 5.87
CA ASP A 8 -29.41 -3.35 6.17
C ASP A 8 -29.02 -2.93 6.77
N SER A 9 -28.74 -3.05 7.14
CA SER A 9 -28.42 -2.75 7.60
C SER A 9 -27.71 -2.37 7.94
N SER A 10 -27.75 -2.85 8.54
CA SER A 10 -26.96 -2.26 8.72
C SER A 10 -26.23 -1.41 8.17
N VAL A 11 -26.34 -1.11 7.88
CA VAL A 11 -25.95 -0.09 6.98
C VAL A 11 -25.77 1.27 7.56
N SER A 12 -26.18 1.42 8.70
CA SER A 12 -26.16 2.71 9.37
C SER A 12 -24.75 3.15 9.78
N GLU A 13 -23.80 2.23 9.84
CA GLU A 13 -22.45 2.56 10.26
C GLU A 13 -21.45 2.39 9.13
N PRO A 14 -20.55 3.37 8.93
CA PRO A 14 -19.49 3.20 7.95
C PRO A 14 -18.61 2.03 8.35
N LYS A 15 -18.19 1.26 7.38
CA LYS A 15 -17.20 0.22 7.60
C LYS A 15 -15.87 0.86 7.92
N VAL A 16 -15.26 0.40 9.00
CA VAL A 16 -13.90 0.78 9.34
C VAL A 16 -12.98 -0.16 8.60
N VAL A 17 -12.18 0.38 7.70
CA VAL A 17 -11.15 -0.39 7.01
C VAL A 17 -9.84 0.38 7.13
N MET A 18 -8.77 -0.38 7.06
CA MET A 18 -7.42 0.17 7.07
C MET A 18 -6.98 0.31 5.63
N LEU A 19 -6.51 1.50 5.26
CA LEU A 19 -6.00 1.73 3.92
C LEU A 19 -4.47 1.68 3.98
N VAL A 20 -3.88 0.88 3.08
CA VAL A 20 -2.42 0.77 2.95
C VAL A 20 -2.05 1.07 1.51
N ILE A 21 -1.18 2.06 1.32
CA ILE A 21 -0.66 2.42 0.01
C ILE A 21 0.67 1.69 -0.18
N LEU A 22 0.80 0.93 -1.25
CA LEU A 22 2.02 0.18 -1.54
C LEU A 22 2.90 1.00 -2.48
N ASP A 23 4.15 1.24 -2.08
CA ASP A 23 5.08 1.91 -2.97
C ASP A 23 5.69 0.93 -3.97
N THR A 24 6.49 1.45 -4.89
CA THR A 24 7.13 0.64 -5.93
C THR A 24 7.98 -0.48 -5.33
N SER A 25 8.75 -0.16 -4.29
CA SER A 25 9.63 -1.16 -3.68
C SER A 25 8.84 -2.28 -3.00
N ALA A 26 7.74 -1.95 -2.34
CA ALA A 26 6.90 -2.95 -1.69
C ALA A 26 6.23 -3.89 -2.69
N LEU A 27 5.91 -3.37 -3.88
CA LEU A 27 5.29 -4.18 -4.94
C LEU A 27 6.28 -5.09 -5.64
N ILE A 28 7.53 -4.64 -5.79
CA ILE A 28 8.58 -5.44 -6.44
C ILE A 28 9.18 -6.48 -5.48
N TYR A 29 9.33 -6.12 -4.23
CA TYR A 29 10.05 -6.90 -3.22
C TYR A 29 9.59 -8.36 -3.12
N PRO A 30 8.27 -8.67 -3.14
CA PRO A 30 7.83 -10.07 -3.07
C PRO A 30 8.36 -10.92 -4.22
N PHE A 31 8.48 -10.34 -5.40
CA PHE A 31 8.94 -11.06 -6.58
C PHE A 31 10.44 -11.22 -6.65
N GLN A 32 11.17 -10.51 -5.79
CA GLN A 32 12.63 -10.65 -5.66
C GLN A 32 13.02 -11.53 -4.49
N THR A 33 12.26 -11.50 -3.41
CA THR A 33 12.67 -12.09 -2.14
C THR A 33 11.69 -13.13 -1.60
N GLY A 34 10.47 -13.17 -2.12
CA GLY A 34 9.41 -14.03 -1.59
C GLY A 34 8.70 -13.47 -0.38
N VAL A 35 9.06 -12.28 0.11
CA VAL A 35 8.38 -11.65 1.25
C VAL A 35 7.17 -10.89 0.73
N ASP A 36 5.98 -11.34 1.12
CA ASP A 36 4.71 -10.79 0.64
C ASP A 36 4.15 -9.78 1.62
N PHE A 37 4.21 -8.50 1.27
CA PHE A 37 3.68 -7.42 2.12
C PHE A 37 2.19 -7.55 2.35
N VAL A 38 1.44 -7.88 1.31
CA VAL A 38 -0.03 -7.96 1.41
C VAL A 38 -0.44 -9.04 2.40
N LYS A 39 0.11 -10.23 2.23
CA LYS A 39 -0.19 -11.34 3.11
C LYS A 39 0.28 -11.05 4.54
N GLY A 40 1.49 -10.51 4.68
CA GLY A 40 2.04 -10.19 6.00
C GLY A 40 1.19 -9.17 6.74
N ILE A 41 0.71 -8.15 6.06
CA ILE A 41 -0.16 -7.14 6.68
C ILE A 41 -1.50 -7.78 7.08
N GLN A 42 -2.10 -8.56 6.19
CA GLN A 42 -3.37 -9.21 6.47
C GLN A 42 -3.31 -10.12 7.69
N GLU A 43 -2.15 -10.76 7.91
CA GLU A 43 -1.96 -11.64 9.06
C GLU A 43 -1.72 -10.87 10.36
N MET A 44 -1.29 -9.62 10.28
CA MET A 44 -0.95 -8.82 11.46
C MET A 44 -2.10 -8.01 12.02
N VAL A 45 -3.14 -7.74 11.23
CA VAL A 45 -4.22 -6.87 11.65
C VAL A 45 -5.55 -7.61 11.60
N LEU A 46 -6.44 -7.25 12.51
CA LEU A 46 -7.79 -7.83 12.56
C LEU A 46 -8.79 -7.02 11.74
N THR A 47 -8.45 -5.76 11.46
CA THR A 47 -9.31 -4.88 10.67
C THR A 47 -9.18 -5.23 9.19
N PRO A 48 -10.25 -5.19 8.42
CA PRO A 48 -10.14 -5.36 6.96
C PRO A 48 -9.20 -4.32 6.36
N VAL A 49 -8.40 -4.73 5.39
CA VAL A 49 -7.40 -3.87 4.76
C VAL A 49 -7.74 -3.68 3.28
N THR A 50 -7.76 -2.43 2.85
CA THR A 50 -7.81 -2.08 1.44
C THR A 50 -6.40 -1.68 1.00
N PHE A 51 -5.90 -2.31 -0.04
CA PHE A 51 -4.60 -1.99 -0.60
C PHE A 51 -4.78 -1.08 -1.81
N ALA A 52 -3.89 -0.12 -1.93
CA ALA A 52 -3.94 0.86 -3.00
C ALA A 52 -2.55 1.14 -3.55
N VAL A 53 -2.51 1.66 -4.76
CA VAL A 53 -1.29 2.15 -5.41
C VAL A 53 -1.57 3.54 -5.93
N THR A 54 -0.53 4.32 -6.19
CA THR A 54 -0.69 5.61 -6.86
C THR A 54 -0.45 5.45 -8.36
N ASP A 55 -0.98 6.37 -9.14
CA ASP A 55 -0.70 6.38 -10.58
C ASP A 55 0.79 6.59 -10.86
N GLY A 56 1.50 7.34 -9.98
CA GLY A 56 2.94 7.49 -10.10
C GLY A 56 3.70 6.18 -9.94
N VAL A 57 3.27 5.34 -8.99
CA VAL A 57 3.86 4.01 -8.80
C VAL A 57 3.64 3.14 -10.03
N VAL A 58 2.44 3.16 -10.59
CA VAL A 58 2.17 2.38 -11.81
C VAL A 58 3.10 2.82 -12.94
N LYS A 59 3.31 4.11 -13.11
CA LYS A 59 4.23 4.63 -14.13
C LYS A 59 5.68 4.20 -13.87
N GLU A 60 6.11 4.22 -12.61
CA GLU A 60 7.44 3.73 -12.26
C GLU A 60 7.61 2.27 -12.59
N LEU A 61 6.63 1.43 -12.26
CA LEU A 61 6.67 0.01 -12.58
C LEU A 61 6.76 -0.22 -14.08
N GLU A 62 6.03 0.53 -14.86
CA GLU A 62 6.09 0.43 -16.31
C GLU A 62 7.47 0.80 -16.85
N SER A 63 8.08 1.83 -16.28
CA SER A 63 9.42 2.24 -16.64
C SER A 63 10.45 1.16 -16.31
N ILE A 64 10.35 0.55 -15.11
CA ILE A 64 11.26 -0.53 -14.69
C ILE A 64 11.09 -1.74 -15.61
N ARG A 65 9.86 -2.07 -15.97
CA ARG A 65 9.58 -3.20 -16.86
C ARG A 65 10.26 -3.04 -18.23
N ARG A 66 10.36 -1.80 -18.70
CA ARG A 66 11.03 -1.51 -19.97
C ARG A 66 12.53 -1.31 -19.82
N GLY A 67 13.06 -1.45 -18.62
CA GLY A 67 14.46 -1.24 -18.32
C GLY A 67 15.33 -2.41 -18.76
N ARG A 68 16.64 -2.27 -18.53
CA ARG A 68 17.65 -3.20 -19.03
C ARG A 68 17.87 -4.42 -18.15
N SER A 69 17.50 -4.36 -16.87
CA SER A 69 17.69 -5.49 -15.97
C SER A 69 16.61 -6.53 -16.19
N PRO A 70 16.94 -7.73 -16.67
CA PRO A 70 15.90 -8.75 -16.91
C PRO A 70 15.16 -9.14 -15.63
N SER A 71 15.85 -9.26 -14.50
CA SER A 71 15.22 -9.65 -13.26
C SER A 71 14.29 -8.56 -12.73
N LEU A 72 14.69 -7.31 -12.81
CA LEU A 72 13.85 -6.19 -12.40
C LEU A 72 12.66 -6.01 -13.35
N SER A 73 12.91 -6.14 -14.65
CA SER A 73 11.85 -6.06 -15.65
C SER A 73 10.77 -7.11 -15.40
N MET A 74 11.17 -8.33 -15.11
CA MET A 74 10.25 -9.41 -14.81
C MET A 74 9.46 -9.15 -13.53
N ALA A 75 10.16 -8.72 -12.48
CA ALA A 75 9.52 -8.42 -11.21
C ALA A 75 8.51 -7.27 -11.37
N ALA A 76 8.88 -6.23 -12.10
CA ALA A 76 7.98 -5.10 -12.37
C ALA A 76 6.76 -5.53 -13.17
N GLY A 77 6.93 -6.42 -14.14
CA GLY A 77 5.80 -6.97 -14.91
C GLY A 77 4.82 -7.71 -14.04
N LYS A 78 5.33 -8.54 -13.12
CA LYS A 78 4.48 -9.27 -12.17
C LYS A 78 3.79 -8.32 -11.20
N ALA A 79 4.52 -7.30 -10.73
CA ALA A 79 3.95 -6.29 -9.85
C ALA A 79 2.83 -5.51 -10.54
N LEU A 80 2.99 -5.17 -11.81
CA LEU A 80 1.95 -4.51 -12.60
C LEU A 80 0.71 -5.36 -12.72
N THR A 81 0.87 -6.64 -13.00
CA THR A 81 -0.26 -7.57 -13.07
C THR A 81 -1.00 -7.62 -11.75
N PHE A 82 -0.27 -7.72 -10.65
CA PHE A 82 -0.86 -7.70 -9.32
C PHE A 82 -1.59 -6.40 -9.04
N SER A 83 -1.01 -5.26 -9.44
CA SER A 83 -1.58 -3.95 -9.13
C SER A 83 -2.89 -3.66 -9.86
N LYS A 84 -3.21 -4.40 -10.91
CA LYS A 84 -4.46 -4.21 -11.64
C LYS A 84 -5.70 -4.44 -10.78
N ASP A 85 -5.57 -5.26 -9.75
CA ASP A 85 -6.68 -5.56 -8.84
C ASP A 85 -6.73 -4.62 -7.63
N LEU A 86 -5.82 -3.65 -7.56
CA LEU A 86 -5.75 -2.73 -6.45
C LEU A 86 -6.43 -1.42 -6.78
N LYS A 87 -6.86 -0.72 -5.74
CA LYS A 87 -7.39 0.63 -5.88
C LYS A 87 -6.27 1.57 -6.33
N VAL A 88 -6.54 2.40 -7.34
CA VAL A 88 -5.56 3.39 -7.82
C VAL A 88 -5.94 4.76 -7.27
N LEU A 89 -5.00 5.41 -6.61
CA LEU A 89 -5.16 6.75 -6.07
C LEU A 89 -4.40 7.74 -6.93
N HIS A 90 -4.98 8.91 -7.12
CA HIS A 90 -4.41 9.96 -7.96
C HIS A 90 -4.06 11.18 -7.13
N SER A 91 -2.95 11.82 -7.47
CA SER A 91 -2.52 13.06 -6.85
C SER A 91 -1.81 13.91 -7.90
N ASP A 92 -1.95 15.23 -7.75
CA ASP A 92 -1.28 16.18 -8.64
C ASP A 92 0.16 16.49 -8.22
N ALA A 93 0.65 15.83 -7.17
CA ALA A 93 2.02 16.04 -6.71
C ALA A 93 3.03 15.64 -7.80
N THR A 94 4.17 16.33 -7.80
CA THR A 94 5.15 16.21 -8.89
C THR A 94 5.98 14.95 -8.85
N SER A 95 6.17 14.35 -7.67
CA SER A 95 6.95 13.13 -7.53
C SER A 95 6.13 12.02 -6.90
N THR A 96 6.56 10.78 -7.13
CA THR A 96 5.90 9.61 -6.56
C THR A 96 5.91 9.67 -5.03
N ASP A 97 7.04 10.07 -4.44
CA ASP A 97 7.14 10.16 -2.98
C ASP A 97 6.22 11.23 -2.41
N GLU A 98 6.10 12.38 -3.07
CA GLU A 98 5.17 13.42 -2.66
C GLU A 98 3.72 12.99 -2.81
N GLN A 99 3.40 12.21 -3.83
CA GLN A 99 2.06 11.62 -3.96
C GLN A 99 1.74 10.73 -2.77
N MET A 100 2.69 9.89 -2.36
CA MET A 100 2.53 9.03 -1.18
C MET A 100 2.22 9.82 0.07
N VAL A 101 3.02 10.85 0.32
CA VAL A 101 2.87 11.69 1.51
C VAL A 101 1.51 12.38 1.50
N THR A 102 1.18 13.01 0.39
CA THR A 102 -0.09 13.75 0.26
C THR A 102 -1.29 12.83 0.47
N LEU A 103 -1.29 11.71 -0.24
CA LEU A 103 -2.42 10.77 -0.16
C LEU A 103 -2.52 10.10 1.20
N ALA A 104 -1.39 9.77 1.81
CA ALA A 104 -1.41 9.17 3.14
C ALA A 104 -1.99 10.15 4.17
N LYS A 105 -1.62 11.43 4.08
CA LYS A 105 -2.17 12.43 5.01
C LYS A 105 -3.64 12.70 4.77
N GLU A 106 -4.06 12.76 3.52
CA GLU A 106 -5.47 13.01 3.20
C GLU A 106 -6.38 11.87 3.59
N THR A 107 -5.90 10.64 3.47
CA THR A 107 -6.72 9.45 3.67
C THR A 107 -6.54 8.80 5.04
N GLY A 108 -5.50 9.15 5.76
CA GLY A 108 -5.14 8.44 6.99
C GLY A 108 -4.47 7.09 6.74
N ALA A 109 -4.01 6.85 5.53
CA ALA A 109 -3.43 5.57 5.15
C ALA A 109 -2.04 5.36 5.76
N ALA A 110 -1.67 4.09 5.92
CA ALA A 110 -0.28 3.70 6.11
C ALA A 110 0.36 3.49 4.73
N VAL A 111 1.68 3.55 4.70
CA VAL A 111 2.44 3.27 3.49
C VAL A 111 3.32 2.05 3.72
N ALA A 112 3.28 1.10 2.79
CA ALA A 112 4.15 -0.06 2.82
C ALA A 112 5.35 0.18 1.90
N THR A 113 6.55 0.00 2.41
CA THR A 113 7.78 0.26 1.65
C THR A 113 8.91 -0.66 2.10
N ALA A 114 9.78 -1.01 1.16
CA ALA A 114 11.05 -1.67 1.44
C ALA A 114 12.22 -0.67 1.41
N ASP A 115 11.96 0.61 1.14
CA ASP A 115 12.97 1.65 1.03
C ASP A 115 13.15 2.33 2.38
N SER A 116 14.34 2.19 2.98
CA SER A 116 14.62 2.74 4.31
C SER A 116 14.66 4.27 4.33
N LEU A 117 15.01 4.91 3.24
CA LEU A 117 15.01 6.38 3.17
C LEU A 117 13.58 6.90 3.15
N LEU A 118 12.73 6.31 2.33
CA LEU A 118 11.32 6.68 2.29
C LEU A 118 10.65 6.42 3.63
N ARG A 119 10.96 5.27 4.25
CA ARG A 119 10.43 4.95 5.58
C ARG A 119 10.75 6.06 6.58
N ARG A 120 12.00 6.51 6.63
CA ARG A 120 12.40 7.58 7.55
C ARG A 120 11.66 8.88 7.25
N GLU A 121 11.54 9.23 5.98
CA GLU A 121 10.86 10.45 5.58
C GLU A 121 9.37 10.42 5.98
N LEU A 122 8.72 9.29 5.76
CA LEU A 122 7.33 9.10 6.16
C LEU A 122 7.15 9.21 7.67
N ARG A 123 8.08 8.62 8.44
CA ARG A 123 8.00 8.69 9.90
C ARG A 123 8.21 10.10 10.44
N LYS A 124 9.08 10.89 9.82
CA LYS A 124 9.24 12.30 10.18
C LYS A 124 7.93 13.06 9.99
N ARG A 125 7.12 12.66 9.05
CA ARG A 125 5.82 13.27 8.78
C ARG A 125 4.67 12.60 9.53
N ARG A 126 4.99 11.71 10.45
CA ARG A 126 4.02 10.99 11.30
C ARG A 126 3.04 10.13 10.51
N ILE A 127 3.50 9.60 9.38
CA ILE A 127 2.72 8.66 8.59
C ILE A 127 3.08 7.26 9.05
N PRO A 128 2.10 6.39 9.36
CA PRO A 128 2.41 5.01 9.73
C PRO A 128 3.02 4.26 8.56
N VAL A 129 4.00 3.41 8.85
CA VAL A 129 4.75 2.70 7.82
C VAL A 129 4.76 1.21 8.11
N VAL A 130 4.53 0.42 7.08
CA VAL A 130 4.76 -1.01 7.09
C VAL A 130 6.06 -1.27 6.33
N PHE A 131 6.97 -1.99 6.93
CA PHE A 131 8.29 -2.21 6.33
C PHE A 131 8.81 -3.61 6.67
N VAL A 132 9.91 -3.99 6.03
CA VAL A 132 10.57 -5.26 6.29
C VAL A 132 11.79 -5.02 7.18
N SER A 133 11.81 -5.66 8.34
CA SER A 133 12.94 -5.59 9.26
C SER A 133 13.99 -6.64 8.89
N LYS A 134 15.13 -6.58 9.59
CA LYS A 134 16.13 -7.64 9.51
C LYS A 134 15.45 -8.98 9.82
N GLY A 135 15.82 -10.03 9.09
CA GLY A 135 15.17 -11.31 9.21
C GLY A 135 13.88 -11.44 8.39
N LYS A 136 13.64 -10.50 7.51
CA LYS A 136 12.51 -10.51 6.55
C LYS A 136 11.13 -10.55 7.22
N ARG A 137 11.01 -9.89 8.37
CA ARG A 137 9.74 -9.77 9.06
C ARG A 137 9.03 -8.48 8.69
N ILE A 138 7.73 -8.57 8.46
CA ILE A 138 6.89 -7.39 8.27
C ILE A 138 6.70 -6.72 9.62
N ARG A 139 6.96 -5.43 9.68
CA ARG A 139 6.82 -4.62 10.88
C ARG A 139 6.01 -3.38 10.58
N ILE A 140 5.38 -2.85 11.64
CA ILE A 140 4.59 -1.63 11.55
C ILE A 140 5.19 -0.60 12.51
N GLU A 141 5.41 0.61 12.01
CA GLU A 141 5.83 1.76 12.81
C GLU A 141 4.75 2.83 12.76
N GLY A 142 4.48 3.43 13.91
CA GLY A 142 3.49 4.50 14.02
C GLY A 142 2.13 3.99 14.44
N ASN A 143 1.24 4.94 14.70
CA ASN A 143 -0.11 4.60 15.09
C ASN A 143 -0.97 4.49 13.85
N PHE A 144 -1.52 3.29 13.64
CA PHE A 144 -2.57 3.17 12.66
C PHE A 144 -3.78 3.92 13.19
N PRO A 145 -4.38 4.78 12.38
CA PRO A 145 -5.69 5.27 12.73
C PRO A 145 -6.57 4.04 12.90
N SER A 146 -7.19 3.91 14.02
CA SER A 146 -8.05 2.76 14.30
C SER A 146 -9.22 2.67 13.33
N ALA A 147 -9.38 3.67 12.47
CA ALA A 147 -10.49 3.70 11.55
C ALA A 147 -10.22 4.64 10.40
N SER A 148 -9.83 4.08 9.27
CA SER A 148 -10.08 4.76 8.01
C SER A 148 -11.48 4.36 7.60
N VAL A 149 -12.36 5.34 7.55
CA VAL A 149 -13.72 5.11 7.07
C VAL A 149 -13.69 5.18 5.55
N VAL A 150 -14.21 4.16 4.92
CA VAL A 150 -14.26 4.09 3.47
C VAL A 150 -15.70 4.12 2.99
#